data_f93ac830bf230a1c7e34dc9c14912547
#
_entry.id   f93ac830bf230a1c7e34dc9c14912547
#
_cell.length_a   1.000
_cell.length_b   1.000
_cell.length_c   1.000
_cell.angle_alpha   90.00
_cell.angle_beta   90.00
_cell.angle_gamma   90.00
#
_symmetry.space_group_name_H-M   'P 1'
#
loop_
_entity.id
_entity.type
_entity.pdbx_description
1 polymer ?
#
loop_
_entity_poly.entity_id
_entity_poly.type
_entity_poly.pdbx_seq_one_letter_code
_entity_poly.pdbx_strand_id
1 'polypeptide(L)'
;ESVGGVHCLIWNSDCYRRAFRMAHNSPYLTMKMCVGCWLESESFGDLYKDIDEFVKADKIPIIHFRNVSGALPYFEETLLEDGCEDMYALMKHIVRSGFDGFLNIDHAFFNEDGKGMNEVSTAYYTGYMKALLHAAEKECAAEK
;
A
#
# COMPACT_ATOMS: atom_id res chain seq x y z
N GLU A 1 3.95 9.41 14.78
CA GLU A 1 5.39 9.57 14.78
C GLU A 1 5.78 10.99 14.39
N SER A 2 6.97 11.42 14.75
CA SER A 2 7.45 12.76 14.40
C SER A 2 8.63 12.67 13.42
N VAL A 3 8.64 13.53 12.43
CA VAL A 3 9.76 13.70 11.51
C VAL A 3 10.48 14.99 11.88
N GLY A 4 11.76 14.87 12.27
CA GLY A 4 12.55 16.03 12.72
C GLY A 4 11.95 16.77 13.92
N GLY A 5 11.25 16.05 14.82
CA GLY A 5 10.58 16.65 16.00
C GLY A 5 9.21 17.27 15.73
N VAL A 6 8.72 17.23 14.49
CA VAL A 6 7.38 17.71 14.11
C VAL A 6 6.44 16.52 13.99
N HIS A 7 5.31 16.55 14.68
CA HIS A 7 4.30 15.50 14.58
C HIS A 7 3.62 15.51 13.20
N CYS A 8 3.55 14.35 12.57
CA CYS A 8 2.75 14.18 11.37
C CYS A 8 1.25 14.35 11.69
N LEU A 9 0.51 15.05 10.84
CA LEU A 9 -0.95 15.18 11.00
C LEU A 9 -1.67 13.84 10.81
N ILE A 10 -1.19 13.05 9.86
CA ILE A 10 -1.67 11.69 9.57
C ILE A 10 -0.51 10.74 9.89
N TRP A 11 -0.63 9.98 10.93
CA TRP A 11 0.40 9.04 11.38
C TRP A 11 -0.14 7.63 11.66
N ASN A 12 -1.46 7.45 11.49
CA ASN A 12 -2.14 6.15 11.55
C ASN A 12 -3.49 6.21 10.82
N SER A 13 -4.14 5.07 10.69
CA SER A 13 -5.43 4.96 9.99
C SER A 13 -6.57 5.74 10.69
N ASP A 14 -6.53 5.91 12.01
CA ASP A 14 -7.53 6.71 12.72
C ASP A 14 -7.46 8.20 12.40
N CYS A 15 -6.27 8.70 12.08
CA CYS A 15 -6.11 10.06 11.59
C CYS A 15 -6.80 10.27 10.25
N TYR A 16 -6.76 9.28 9.33
CA TYR A 16 -7.56 9.31 8.09
C TYR A 16 -9.05 9.32 8.37
N ARG A 17 -9.54 8.44 9.25
CA ARG A 17 -10.94 8.42 9.67
C ARG A 17 -11.37 9.77 10.23
N ARG A 18 -10.52 10.39 11.06
CA ARG A 18 -10.77 11.74 11.60
C ARG A 18 -10.83 12.78 10.50
N ALA A 19 -9.88 12.78 9.56
CA ALA A 19 -9.85 13.73 8.44
C ALA A 19 -11.11 13.62 7.58
N PHE A 20 -11.54 12.40 7.24
CA PHE A 20 -12.77 12.17 6.47
C PHE A 20 -14.01 12.68 7.21
N ARG A 21 -14.12 12.43 8.52
CA ARG A 21 -15.24 12.97 9.33
C ARG A 21 -15.23 14.50 9.37
N MET A 22 -14.05 15.13 9.52
CA MET A 22 -13.93 16.60 9.53
C MET A 22 -14.36 17.22 8.18
N ALA A 23 -14.15 16.49 7.10
CA ALA A 23 -14.61 16.88 5.76
C ALA A 23 -16.03 16.39 5.44
N HIS A 24 -16.84 16.02 6.45
CA HIS A 24 -18.20 15.50 6.27
C HIS A 24 -18.29 14.31 5.31
N ASN A 25 -17.26 13.46 5.29
CA ASN A 25 -17.11 12.34 4.36
C ASN A 25 -17.22 12.72 2.88
N SER A 26 -16.80 13.94 2.54
CA SER A 26 -16.84 14.44 1.16
C SER A 26 -16.27 13.40 0.18
N PRO A 27 -16.95 13.13 -0.95
CA PRO A 27 -16.44 12.20 -1.97
C PRO A 27 -15.18 12.74 -2.67
N TYR A 28 -14.91 14.04 -2.54
CA TYR A 28 -13.73 14.68 -3.14
C TYR A 28 -12.49 14.58 -2.24
N LEU A 29 -12.62 14.12 -1.00
CA LEU A 29 -11.49 13.81 -0.13
C LEU A 29 -11.28 12.31 -0.09
N THR A 30 -10.18 11.90 -0.69
CA THR A 30 -9.71 10.52 -0.74
C THR A 30 -8.28 10.42 -0.22
N MET A 31 -7.72 9.24 -0.12
CA MET A 31 -6.32 9.03 0.22
C MET A 31 -5.62 8.13 -0.80
N LYS A 32 -4.35 8.37 -1.02
CA LYS A 32 -3.45 7.40 -1.60
C LYS A 32 -3.00 6.47 -0.47
N MET A 33 -3.37 5.20 -0.55
CA MET A 33 -2.97 4.21 0.44
C MET A 33 -1.59 3.65 0.08
N CYS A 34 -0.63 3.77 0.99
CA CYS A 34 0.68 3.17 0.79
C CYS A 34 0.82 1.96 1.72
N VAL A 35 0.87 0.77 1.16
CA VAL A 35 1.03 -0.49 1.91
C VAL A 35 2.25 -0.43 2.83
N GLY A 36 3.40 0.03 2.31
CA GLY A 36 4.62 0.17 3.10
C GLY A 36 4.42 1.01 4.36
N CYS A 37 3.64 2.10 4.29
CA CYS A 37 3.39 2.93 5.48
C CYS A 37 2.64 2.17 6.59
N TRP A 38 1.77 1.21 6.24
CA TRP A 38 1.12 0.33 7.22
C TRP A 38 2.11 -0.70 7.79
N LEU A 39 3.05 -1.18 6.96
CA LEU A 39 4.04 -2.17 7.36
C LEU A 39 5.19 -1.58 8.19
N GLU A 40 5.55 -0.31 7.96
CA GLU A 40 6.62 0.40 8.66
C GLU A 40 6.32 0.67 10.14
N SER A 41 5.06 0.60 10.56
CA SER A 41 4.67 0.94 11.92
C SER A 41 3.57 0.02 12.44
N GLU A 42 3.87 -0.76 13.48
CA GLU A 42 2.91 -1.64 14.14
C GLU A 42 1.66 -0.89 14.68
N SER A 43 1.79 0.42 14.89
CA SER A 43 0.70 1.26 15.39
C SER A 43 -0.08 1.99 14.29
N PHE A 44 0.26 1.77 13.01
CA PHE A 44 -0.39 2.50 11.92
C PHE A 44 -1.86 2.09 11.73
N GLY A 45 -2.14 0.81 11.80
CA GLY A 45 -3.48 0.23 11.64
C GLY A 45 -3.42 -1.23 11.23
N ASP A 46 -4.59 -1.84 11.04
CA ASP A 46 -4.73 -3.18 10.50
C ASP A 46 -4.87 -3.07 8.97
N LEU A 47 -3.83 -3.43 8.24
CA LEU A 47 -3.76 -3.26 6.79
C LEU A 47 -4.99 -3.85 6.07
N TYR A 48 -5.36 -5.08 6.41
CA TYR A 48 -6.44 -5.79 5.73
C TYR A 48 -7.81 -5.20 6.05
N LYS A 49 -8.08 -4.90 7.32
CA LYS A 49 -9.34 -4.26 7.73
C LYS A 49 -9.47 -2.84 7.20
N ASP A 50 -8.37 -2.11 7.16
CA ASP A 50 -8.36 -0.74 6.64
C ASP A 50 -8.59 -0.72 5.12
N ILE A 51 -8.06 -1.70 4.37
CA ILE A 51 -8.41 -1.88 2.95
C ILE A 51 -9.91 -2.12 2.80
N ASP A 52 -10.48 -3.07 3.52
CA ASP A 52 -11.91 -3.38 3.42
C ASP A 52 -12.79 -2.17 3.75
N GLU A 53 -12.47 -1.45 4.83
CA GLU A 53 -13.22 -0.27 5.25
C GLU A 53 -13.15 0.86 4.22
N PHE A 54 -11.94 1.21 3.80
CA PHE A 54 -11.74 2.39 2.96
C PHE A 54 -12.08 2.13 1.48
N VAL A 55 -11.93 0.91 0.99
CA VAL A 55 -12.45 0.52 -0.34
C VAL A 55 -13.97 0.60 -0.34
N LYS A 56 -14.63 0.01 0.65
CA LYS A 56 -16.10 0.07 0.79
C LYS A 56 -16.64 1.50 0.91
N ALA A 57 -15.85 2.40 1.50
CA ALA A 57 -16.20 3.81 1.64
C ALA A 57 -15.83 4.67 0.44
N ASP A 58 -15.28 4.09 -0.63
CA ASP A 58 -14.79 4.79 -1.83
C ASP A 58 -13.76 5.88 -1.49
N LYS A 59 -12.79 5.52 -0.63
CA LYS A 59 -11.76 6.45 -0.13
C LYS A 59 -10.36 6.19 -0.67
N ILE A 60 -10.15 5.10 -1.41
CA ILE A 60 -8.84 4.73 -1.95
C ILE A 60 -8.89 4.71 -3.49
N PRO A 61 -8.53 5.78 -4.20
CA PRO A 61 -8.37 5.74 -5.64
C PRO A 61 -7.06 5.10 -6.10
N ILE A 62 -6.03 5.09 -5.25
CA ILE A 62 -4.69 4.60 -5.58
C ILE A 62 -4.11 3.84 -4.38
N ILE A 63 -3.56 2.64 -4.66
CA ILE A 63 -2.74 1.87 -3.72
C ILE A 63 -1.29 1.88 -4.22
N HIS A 64 -0.37 2.32 -3.38
CA HIS A 64 1.05 2.07 -3.55
C HIS A 64 1.37 0.68 -3.01
N PHE A 65 1.67 -0.22 -3.94
CA PHE A 65 1.92 -1.63 -3.68
C PHE A 65 3.42 -1.85 -3.47
N ARG A 66 3.85 -1.75 -2.20
CA ARG A 66 5.24 -1.71 -1.76
C ARG A 66 5.43 -2.62 -0.55
N ASN A 67 6.57 -3.28 -0.46
CA ASN A 67 6.95 -4.12 0.67
C ASN A 67 8.20 -3.56 1.38
N VAL A 68 8.36 -3.90 2.64
CA VAL A 68 9.49 -3.53 3.50
C VAL A 68 9.92 -4.72 4.35
N SER A 69 11.13 -4.68 4.89
CA SER A 69 11.68 -5.79 5.70
C SER A 69 11.00 -5.95 7.07
N GLY A 70 10.32 -4.94 7.56
CA GLY A 70 9.65 -4.94 8.86
C GLY A 70 9.28 -3.54 9.32
N ALA A 71 8.96 -3.40 10.61
CA ALA A 71 8.54 -2.13 11.20
C ALA A 71 9.71 -1.41 11.91
N LEU A 72 9.50 -0.11 12.17
CA LEU A 72 10.39 0.69 13.03
C LEU A 72 10.72 -0.03 14.36
N PRO A 73 11.90 0.18 14.93
CA PRO A 73 12.82 1.32 14.67
C PRO A 73 13.76 1.16 13.47
N TYR A 74 13.76 0.01 12.79
CA TYR A 74 14.61 -0.21 11.62
C TYR A 74 13.87 -1.02 10.57
N PHE A 75 13.81 -0.53 9.35
CA PHE A 75 13.37 -1.27 8.18
C PHE A 75 14.19 -0.89 6.94
N GLU A 76 14.10 -1.71 5.94
CA GLU A 76 14.67 -1.47 4.61
C GLU A 76 13.58 -1.65 3.56
N GLU A 77 13.69 -0.92 2.47
CA GLU A 77 12.91 -1.20 1.27
C GLU A 77 13.32 -2.55 0.71
N THR A 78 12.34 -3.36 0.29
CA THR A 78 12.60 -4.69 -0.25
C THR A 78 12.03 -4.85 -1.65
N LEU A 79 12.44 -5.89 -2.35
CA LEU A 79 11.65 -6.37 -3.49
C LEU A 79 10.28 -6.79 -2.98
N LEU A 80 9.28 -6.83 -3.87
CA LEU A 80 7.91 -7.20 -3.48
C LEU A 80 7.86 -8.59 -2.83
N GLU A 81 8.69 -9.51 -3.30
CA GLU A 81 8.78 -10.89 -2.82
C GLU A 81 9.62 -11.09 -1.54
N ASP A 82 10.48 -10.13 -1.19
CA ASP A 82 11.49 -10.28 -0.13
C ASP A 82 11.15 -9.56 1.18
N GLY A 83 9.98 -8.91 1.26
CA GLY A 83 9.57 -8.16 2.45
C GLY A 83 8.86 -8.98 3.49
N CYS A 84 8.35 -8.29 4.52
CA CYS A 84 7.67 -8.93 5.65
C CYS A 84 6.23 -9.35 5.35
N GLU A 85 5.62 -8.80 4.28
CA GLU A 85 4.22 -9.10 3.89
C GLU A 85 4.18 -10.10 2.73
N ASP A 86 3.23 -11.03 2.79
CA ASP A 86 2.90 -11.88 1.64
C ASP A 86 2.11 -11.06 0.60
N MET A 87 2.84 -10.51 -0.36
CA MET A 87 2.25 -9.65 -1.38
C MET A 87 1.25 -10.37 -2.30
N TYR A 88 1.32 -11.70 -2.41
CA TYR A 88 0.30 -12.44 -3.15
C TYR A 88 -1.00 -12.55 -2.36
N ALA A 89 -0.91 -12.89 -1.06
CA ALA A 89 -2.08 -12.91 -0.18
C ALA A 89 -2.74 -11.52 -0.12
N LEU A 90 -1.94 -10.46 -0.01
CA LEU A 90 -2.41 -9.08 -0.03
C LEU A 90 -3.09 -8.74 -1.36
N MET A 91 -2.52 -9.11 -2.50
CA MET A 91 -3.12 -8.87 -3.82
C MET A 91 -4.48 -9.57 -3.94
N LYS A 92 -4.60 -10.81 -3.47
CA LYS A 92 -5.88 -11.52 -3.43
C LYS A 92 -6.91 -10.81 -2.57
N HIS A 93 -6.50 -10.27 -1.42
CA HIS A 93 -7.37 -9.50 -0.56
C HIS A 93 -7.86 -8.22 -1.23
N ILE A 94 -6.97 -7.47 -1.88
CA ILE A 94 -7.31 -6.27 -2.67
C ILE A 94 -8.35 -6.61 -3.76
N VAL A 95 -8.15 -7.70 -4.51
CA VAL A 95 -9.11 -8.15 -5.52
C VAL A 95 -10.46 -8.52 -4.89
N ARG A 96 -10.46 -9.24 -3.77
CA ARG A 96 -11.68 -9.63 -3.05
C ARG A 96 -12.43 -8.46 -2.43
N SER A 97 -11.74 -7.41 -2.01
CA SER A 97 -12.36 -6.19 -1.46
C SER A 97 -13.20 -5.43 -2.49
N GLY A 98 -13.01 -5.73 -3.79
CA GLY A 98 -13.66 -5.02 -4.88
C GLY A 98 -12.99 -3.71 -5.26
N PHE A 99 -11.73 -3.54 -4.89
CA PHE A 99 -10.94 -2.38 -5.31
C PHE A 99 -10.86 -2.29 -6.84
N ASP A 100 -11.22 -1.14 -7.39
CA ASP A 100 -11.26 -0.86 -8.84
C ASP A 100 -10.39 0.36 -9.23
N GLY A 101 -9.56 0.85 -8.29
CA GLY A 101 -8.65 1.96 -8.52
C GLY A 101 -7.33 1.55 -9.19
N PHE A 102 -6.32 2.38 -9.01
CA PHE A 102 -5.00 2.18 -9.60
C PHE A 102 -4.02 1.53 -8.61
N LEU A 103 -3.27 0.52 -9.07
CA LEU A 103 -2.10 0.00 -8.38
C LEU A 103 -0.83 0.66 -8.94
N ASN A 104 0.03 1.13 -8.05
CA ASN A 104 1.30 1.76 -8.39
C ASN A 104 2.41 1.16 -7.51
N ILE A 105 3.60 1.02 -8.07
CA ILE A 105 4.76 0.45 -7.36
C ILE A 105 5.39 1.38 -6.32
N ASP A 106 4.94 2.64 -6.20
CA ASP A 106 5.51 3.71 -5.37
C ASP A 106 6.94 4.06 -5.80
N HIS A 107 7.92 3.45 -5.20
CA HIS A 107 9.33 3.54 -5.59
C HIS A 107 9.97 2.15 -5.60
N ALA A 108 10.99 2.01 -6.41
CA ALA A 108 11.78 0.80 -6.54
C ALA A 108 13.19 1.04 -5.99
N PHE A 109 13.94 -0.05 -5.82
CA PHE A 109 15.32 0.05 -5.35
C PHE A 109 16.15 1.04 -6.14
N PHE A 110 16.98 1.77 -5.39
CA PHE A 110 18.06 2.56 -5.97
C PHE A 110 19.07 1.63 -6.65
N ASN A 111 19.63 2.09 -7.75
CA ASN A 111 20.80 1.45 -8.34
C ASN A 111 22.01 1.56 -7.42
N GLU A 112 23.03 0.75 -7.64
CA GLU A 112 24.32 0.83 -6.95
C GLU A 112 24.94 2.24 -6.99
N ASP A 113 24.60 3.05 -7.99
CA ASP A 113 25.03 4.43 -8.14
C ASP A 113 24.12 5.48 -7.48
N GLY A 114 23.09 5.07 -6.74
CA GLY A 114 22.22 5.93 -5.94
C GLY A 114 21.30 6.87 -6.73
N LYS A 115 21.09 6.63 -8.02
CA LYS A 115 20.33 7.54 -8.90
C LYS A 115 18.81 7.31 -8.94
N GLY A 116 18.28 6.55 -7.99
CA GLY A 116 16.84 6.33 -7.86
C GLY A 116 16.28 5.28 -8.82
N MET A 117 14.97 5.32 -9.03
CA MET A 117 14.29 4.41 -9.94
C MET A 117 14.85 4.52 -11.37
N ASN A 118 15.15 3.37 -11.95
CA ASN A 118 15.48 3.27 -13.36
C ASN A 118 14.42 2.47 -14.13
N GLU A 119 14.56 2.44 -15.44
CA GLU A 119 13.64 1.74 -16.33
C GLU A 119 13.59 0.23 -16.04
N VAL A 120 14.73 -0.37 -15.69
CA VAL A 120 14.83 -1.81 -15.40
C VAL A 120 14.09 -2.16 -14.10
N SER A 121 14.36 -1.42 -13.01
CA SER A 121 13.67 -1.65 -11.74
C SER A 121 12.17 -1.37 -11.86
N THR A 122 11.78 -0.31 -12.57
CA THR A 122 10.37 0.00 -12.82
C THR A 122 9.69 -1.12 -13.61
N ALA A 123 10.34 -1.65 -14.66
CA ALA A 123 9.81 -2.75 -15.45
C ALA A 123 9.67 -4.04 -14.63
N TYR A 124 10.66 -4.35 -13.78
CA TYR A 124 10.63 -5.52 -12.91
C TYR A 124 9.45 -5.46 -11.93
N TYR A 125 9.35 -4.39 -11.12
CA TYR A 125 8.28 -4.23 -10.14
C TYR A 125 6.90 -4.21 -10.78
N THR A 126 6.75 -3.49 -11.89
CA THR A 126 5.47 -3.43 -12.61
C THR A 126 5.10 -4.80 -13.19
N GLY A 127 6.07 -5.52 -13.75
CA GLY A 127 5.86 -6.87 -14.28
C GLY A 127 5.45 -7.86 -13.20
N TYR A 128 6.14 -7.82 -12.06
CA TYR A 128 5.85 -8.69 -10.90
C TYR A 128 4.45 -8.40 -10.32
N MET A 129 4.13 -7.12 -10.07
CA MET A 129 2.81 -6.70 -9.59
C MET A 129 1.69 -7.13 -10.54
N LYS A 130 1.87 -6.98 -11.86
CA LYS A 130 0.89 -7.44 -12.86
C LYS A 130 0.73 -8.96 -12.85
N ALA A 131 1.79 -9.72 -12.64
CA ALA A 131 1.73 -11.17 -12.53
C ALA A 131 0.92 -11.60 -11.30
N LEU A 132 1.15 -10.96 -10.15
CA LEU A 132 0.38 -11.19 -8.93
C LEU A 132 -1.11 -10.87 -9.14
N LEU A 133 -1.42 -9.73 -9.77
CA LEU A 133 -2.80 -9.33 -10.06
C LEU A 133 -3.51 -10.36 -10.94
N HIS A 134 -2.91 -10.77 -12.06
CA HIS A 134 -3.50 -11.76 -12.94
C HIS A 134 -3.72 -13.12 -12.27
N ALA A 135 -2.79 -13.54 -11.40
CA ALA A 135 -2.94 -14.78 -10.63
C ALA A 135 -4.09 -14.67 -9.62
N ALA A 136 -4.14 -13.55 -8.87
CA ALA A 136 -5.19 -13.29 -7.89
C ALA A 136 -6.59 -13.22 -8.52
N GLU A 137 -6.73 -12.51 -9.65
CA GLU A 137 -8.00 -12.43 -10.40
C GLU A 137 -8.50 -13.79 -10.84
N LYS A 138 -7.61 -14.65 -11.39
CA LYS A 138 -7.97 -16.00 -11.82
C LYS A 138 -8.43 -16.88 -10.66
N GLU A 139 -7.71 -16.84 -9.54
CA GLU A 139 -8.06 -17.62 -8.36
C GLU A 139 -9.39 -17.15 -7.76
N CYS A 140 -9.55 -15.83 -7.56
CA CYS A 140 -10.78 -15.27 -7.02
C CYS A 140 -11.99 -15.48 -7.94
N ALA A 141 -11.79 -15.57 -9.27
CA ALA A 141 -12.87 -15.91 -10.21
C ALA A 141 -13.29 -17.39 -10.12
N ALA A 142 -12.36 -18.29 -9.79
CA ALA A 142 -12.64 -19.72 -9.64
C ALA A 142 -13.35 -20.07 -8.31
N GLU A 143 -13.34 -19.17 -7.34
CA GLU A 143 -13.99 -19.33 -6.03
C GLU A 143 -15.51 -18.93 -6.06
N LYS A 144 -15.98 -18.30 -7.14
CA LYS A 144 -17.37 -17.85 -7.34
C LYS A 144 -18.19 -18.90 -8.09
#